data_7e5b2035f4d04fb5f2321310846a6014
#
_entry.id   7e5b2035f4d04fb5f2321310846a6014
#
_cell.length_a   1.000
_cell.length_b   1.000
_cell.length_c   1.000
_cell.angle_alpha   90.00
_cell.angle_beta   90.00
_cell.angle_gamma   90.00
#
_symmetry.space_group_name_H-M   'P 1'
#
loop_
_entity.id
_entity.type
_entity.pdbx_description
1 polymer ?
#
loop_
_entity_poly.entity_id
_entity_poly.type
_entity_poly.pdbx_seq_one_letter_code
_entity_poly.pdbx_strand_id
1 'polypeptide(L)'
;LASLDYPGHGNTIRYEYGLFKQKIENGYQVELPDQWMKTGFMWEVRKPKHRVPVKFFGKVIWDENEGKWKHVDAETIYAVPYDVPVIGNDTVNTNTLRLWSAEPSEDFPSNHDFQRYIEDVRSICQNLYPDDSTPAGKMLRLKQEYFFCSAGIQAIIKAHLRNYPSLDNFHEKHVIQLNDTHPVLCIPEFMRLLIDEHNYEWQDAWDICTQTFAYTNHTILAEALETWPINTMQTLLPRVYQIIEEIHRRFVGFAKEVSNHDQNLVDRTMILRDGTVYMARLAIAGSFSVNGVARLHTDILKERELHDFNVLYPNKFNNKTNGVTHRRWLAYCNPQLSELINETIGKGWIKKPAQLENL
;
A
#
# COMPACT_ATOMS: atom_id res chain seq x y z
N LEU A 1 -0.46 1.92 18.05
CA LEU A 1 0.65 0.95 18.13
C LEU A 1 1.76 1.47 19.02
N ALA A 2 2.25 2.71 18.82
CA ALA A 2 3.33 3.28 19.62
C ALA A 2 2.98 3.33 21.12
N SER A 3 1.76 3.74 21.47
CA SER A 3 1.29 3.80 22.87
C SER A 3 1.15 2.41 23.55
N LEU A 4 1.14 1.35 22.77
CA LEU A 4 1.08 -0.05 23.23
C LEU A 4 2.45 -0.75 23.14
N ASP A 5 3.52 0.01 22.91
CA ASP A 5 4.88 -0.48 22.70
C ASP A 5 5.06 -1.46 21.52
N TYR A 6 4.16 -1.41 20.52
CA TYR A 6 4.32 -2.18 19.29
C TYR A 6 5.14 -1.42 18.25
N PRO A 7 6.08 -2.09 17.56
CA PRO A 7 6.75 -1.52 16.41
C PRO A 7 5.76 -1.37 15.25
N GLY A 8 5.70 -0.19 14.67
CA GLY A 8 4.84 0.09 13.53
C GLY A 8 5.41 1.21 12.68
N HIS A 9 5.48 1.00 11.37
CA HIS A 9 6.00 1.98 10.42
C HIS A 9 4.98 2.21 9.31
N GLY A 10 4.71 3.50 9.00
CA GLY A 10 3.93 3.87 7.83
C GLY A 10 4.84 4.16 6.64
N ASN A 11 4.37 3.83 5.43
CA ASN A 11 5.01 4.20 4.18
C ASN A 11 3.97 4.79 3.24
N THR A 12 4.24 5.99 2.71
CA THR A 12 3.41 6.65 1.71
C THR A 12 4.25 7.65 0.91
N ILE A 13 3.63 8.34 -0.06
CA ILE A 13 4.26 9.43 -0.81
C ILE A 13 4.24 10.72 0.01
N ARG A 14 5.29 11.52 -0.12
CA ARG A 14 5.36 12.89 0.42
C ARG A 14 4.67 13.84 -0.56
N TYR A 15 3.32 13.87 -0.50
CA TYR A 15 2.55 14.71 -1.39
C TYR A 15 2.75 16.21 -1.11
N GLU A 16 2.98 17.00 -2.15
CA GLU A 16 2.98 18.46 -2.04
C GLU A 16 1.58 18.98 -1.73
N TYR A 17 0.57 18.44 -2.42
CA TYR A 17 -0.83 18.72 -2.20
C TYR A 17 -1.56 17.42 -1.84
N GLY A 18 -1.78 17.22 -0.53
CA GLY A 18 -2.55 16.11 0.01
C GLY A 18 -4.04 16.45 0.08
N LEU A 19 -4.66 16.23 1.26
CA LEU A 19 -6.04 16.65 1.49
C LEU A 19 -6.13 18.19 1.47
N PHE A 20 -7.23 18.69 0.93
CA PHE A 20 -7.47 20.13 0.81
C PHE A 20 -7.66 20.81 2.18
N LYS A 21 -7.36 22.10 2.25
CA LYS A 21 -7.76 22.96 3.38
C LYS A 21 -9.23 23.30 3.24
N GLN A 22 -10.04 22.87 4.20
CA GLN A 22 -11.46 23.15 4.24
C GLN A 22 -11.73 24.59 4.68
N LYS A 23 -12.57 25.32 3.95
CA LYS A 23 -13.18 26.58 4.33
C LYS A 23 -14.69 26.48 4.20
N ILE A 24 -15.42 27.11 5.09
CA ILE A 24 -16.89 27.21 4.98
C ILE A 24 -17.24 28.65 4.59
N GLU A 25 -17.92 28.81 3.47
CA GLU A 25 -18.44 30.10 2.99
C GLU A 25 -19.93 29.98 2.68
N ASN A 26 -20.74 30.85 3.25
CA ASN A 26 -22.22 30.85 3.07
C ASN A 26 -22.87 29.48 3.35
N GLY A 27 -22.33 28.70 4.28
CA GLY A 27 -22.81 27.36 4.64
C GLY A 27 -22.33 26.24 3.74
N TYR A 28 -21.51 26.51 2.72
CA TYR A 28 -20.95 25.52 1.80
C TYR A 28 -19.46 25.32 2.03
N GLN A 29 -18.99 24.09 1.80
CA GLN A 29 -17.57 23.76 1.79
C GLN A 29 -16.90 24.38 0.57
N VAL A 30 -15.76 25.04 0.80
CA VAL A 30 -14.81 25.51 -0.21
C VAL A 30 -13.48 24.81 0.01
N GLU A 31 -12.97 24.20 -1.03
CA GLU A 31 -11.70 23.44 -1.02
C GLU A 31 -10.57 24.34 -1.47
N LEU A 32 -9.57 24.51 -0.62
CA LEU A 32 -8.40 25.33 -0.88
C LEU A 32 -7.13 24.47 -0.84
N PRO A 33 -6.07 24.82 -1.62
CA PRO A 33 -4.79 24.14 -1.49
C PRO A 33 -4.22 24.28 -0.07
N ASP A 34 -3.90 23.15 0.56
CA ASP A 34 -3.17 23.14 1.82
C ASP A 34 -1.66 23.16 1.54
N GLN A 35 -1.05 24.32 1.73
CA GLN A 35 0.38 24.54 1.47
C GLN A 35 1.24 24.21 2.69
N TRP A 36 1.05 23.02 3.25
CA TRP A 36 1.69 22.59 4.49
C TRP A 36 3.24 22.63 4.43
N MET A 37 3.83 22.46 3.25
CA MET A 37 5.29 22.50 3.07
C MET A 37 5.90 23.89 3.26
N LYS A 38 5.11 24.98 3.14
CA LYS A 38 5.64 26.33 3.32
C LYS A 38 6.15 26.61 4.73
N THR A 39 5.47 26.07 5.72
CA THR A 39 5.89 26.18 7.12
C THR A 39 6.83 25.08 7.54
N GLY A 40 6.87 23.98 6.77
CA GLY A 40 7.61 22.78 7.08
C GLY A 40 7.06 22.05 8.30
N PHE A 41 7.70 20.94 8.62
CA PHE A 41 7.50 20.20 9.86
C PHE A 41 8.86 19.91 10.49
N MET A 42 9.15 20.56 11.62
CA MET A 42 10.49 20.56 12.21
C MET A 42 11.00 19.18 12.63
N TRP A 43 10.11 18.20 12.79
CA TRP A 43 10.47 16.82 13.16
C TRP A 43 10.67 15.91 11.93
N GLU A 44 10.42 16.42 10.73
CA GLU A 44 10.67 15.69 9.50
C GLU A 44 12.17 15.66 9.17
N VAL A 45 12.70 14.47 8.94
CA VAL A 45 14.14 14.30 8.65
C VAL A 45 14.33 13.65 7.29
N ARG A 46 14.92 14.39 6.34
CA ARG A 46 15.32 13.87 5.03
C ARG A 46 16.54 12.96 5.16
N LYS A 47 16.49 11.74 4.61
CA LYS A 47 17.56 10.72 4.71
C LYS A 47 18.08 10.30 3.32
N PRO A 48 18.84 11.13 2.61
CA PRO A 48 19.26 10.88 1.22
C PRO A 48 20.15 9.65 1.06
N LYS A 49 20.90 9.26 2.10
CA LYS A 49 21.72 8.03 2.11
C LYS A 49 20.89 6.74 2.07
N HIS A 50 19.59 6.82 2.31
CA HIS A 50 18.64 5.72 2.28
C HIS A 50 17.75 5.73 1.03
N ARG A 51 18.13 6.52 0.01
CA ARG A 51 17.45 6.51 -1.28
C ARG A 51 17.47 5.13 -1.91
N VAL A 52 16.42 4.81 -2.64
CA VAL A 52 16.32 3.56 -3.43
C VAL A 52 15.89 3.88 -4.86
N PRO A 53 16.36 3.11 -5.86
CA PRO A 53 15.93 3.29 -7.25
C PRO A 53 14.56 2.64 -7.47
N VAL A 54 13.70 3.31 -8.20
CA VAL A 54 12.43 2.77 -8.71
C VAL A 54 12.46 2.87 -10.23
N LYS A 55 12.17 1.76 -10.92
CA LYS A 55 12.30 1.64 -12.38
C LYS A 55 10.94 1.56 -13.04
N PHE A 56 10.78 2.33 -14.10
CA PHE A 56 9.58 2.39 -14.93
C PHE A 56 9.91 2.15 -16.39
N PHE A 57 8.93 1.72 -17.17
CA PHE A 57 9.07 1.50 -18.61
C PHE A 57 10.18 0.48 -18.97
N GLY A 58 10.80 0.62 -20.13
CA GLY A 58 11.85 -0.26 -20.59
C GLY A 58 11.32 -1.61 -21.08
N LYS A 59 12.16 -2.61 -21.03
CA LYS A 59 11.82 -3.99 -21.47
C LYS A 59 12.49 -5.04 -20.59
N VAL A 60 11.98 -6.25 -20.64
CA VAL A 60 12.51 -7.40 -19.90
C VAL A 60 13.19 -8.34 -20.89
N ILE A 61 14.41 -8.72 -20.57
CA ILE A 61 15.18 -9.69 -21.34
C ILE A 61 15.63 -10.84 -20.45
N TRP A 62 15.74 -12.04 -21.01
CA TRP A 62 16.39 -13.15 -20.35
C TRP A 62 17.91 -13.08 -20.61
N ASP A 63 18.68 -13.04 -19.54
CA ASP A 63 20.15 -13.09 -19.64
C ASP A 63 20.60 -14.55 -19.50
N GLU A 64 21.02 -15.16 -20.63
CA GLU A 64 21.45 -16.55 -20.65
C GLU A 64 22.74 -16.80 -19.82
N ASN A 65 23.60 -15.79 -19.69
CA ASN A 65 24.84 -15.93 -18.95
C ASN A 65 24.62 -15.97 -17.43
N GLU A 66 23.65 -15.20 -16.95
CA GLU A 66 23.32 -15.13 -15.52
C GLU A 66 22.12 -16.01 -15.15
N GLY A 67 21.39 -16.54 -16.14
CA GLY A 67 20.21 -17.38 -15.94
C GLY A 67 19.06 -16.64 -15.24
N LYS A 68 18.89 -15.33 -15.52
CA LYS A 68 17.87 -14.51 -14.86
C LYS A 68 17.26 -13.45 -15.76
N TRP A 69 16.11 -12.96 -15.37
CA TRP A 69 15.45 -11.84 -16.02
C TRP A 69 16.11 -10.53 -15.66
N LYS A 70 16.32 -9.66 -16.65
CA LYS A 70 16.86 -8.30 -16.47
C LYS A 70 15.88 -7.27 -17.01
N HIS A 71 15.65 -6.21 -16.21
CA HIS A 71 14.90 -5.04 -16.61
C HIS A 71 15.87 -3.99 -17.17
N VAL A 72 15.85 -3.79 -18.48
CA VAL A 72 16.77 -2.93 -19.24
C VAL A 72 16.06 -1.77 -19.90
N ASP A 73 16.81 -0.73 -20.27
CA ASP A 73 16.30 0.50 -20.89
C ASP A 73 15.19 1.18 -20.05
N ALA A 74 15.21 0.99 -18.74
CA ALA A 74 14.23 1.54 -17.82
C ALA A 74 14.55 2.98 -17.43
N GLU A 75 13.51 3.78 -17.23
CA GLU A 75 13.60 5.07 -16.57
C GLU A 75 13.76 4.86 -15.06
N THR A 76 14.84 5.36 -14.49
CA THR A 76 15.10 5.24 -13.04
C THR A 76 14.79 6.56 -12.35
N ILE A 77 14.00 6.50 -11.29
CA ILE A 77 13.69 7.61 -10.39
C ILE A 77 14.13 7.22 -9.00
N TYR A 78 14.78 8.11 -8.26
CA TYR A 78 15.14 7.84 -6.87
C TYR A 78 14.01 8.20 -5.92
N ALA A 79 13.64 7.26 -5.07
CA ALA A 79 12.78 7.49 -3.92
C ALA A 79 13.64 7.86 -2.71
N VAL A 80 13.50 9.08 -2.21
CA VAL A 80 14.25 9.59 -1.07
C VAL A 80 13.32 9.69 0.14
N PRO A 81 13.65 9.00 1.26
CA PRO A 81 12.78 8.99 2.43
C PRO A 81 12.92 10.24 3.29
N TYR A 82 11.78 10.72 3.76
CA TYR A 82 11.61 11.71 4.83
C TYR A 82 10.90 11.01 5.99
N ASP A 83 11.56 10.90 7.12
CA ASP A 83 11.03 10.21 8.30
C ASP A 83 10.41 11.21 9.27
N VAL A 84 9.18 10.91 9.70
CA VAL A 84 8.42 11.66 10.69
C VAL A 84 8.22 10.75 11.91
N PRO A 85 8.62 11.17 13.13
CA PRO A 85 8.41 10.39 14.34
C PRO A 85 6.94 10.35 14.74
N VAL A 86 6.45 9.18 15.11
CA VAL A 86 5.13 8.94 15.69
C VAL A 86 5.32 8.46 17.11
N ILE A 87 5.18 9.39 18.06
CA ILE A 87 5.41 9.12 19.48
C ILE A 87 4.21 8.45 20.13
N GLY A 88 4.49 7.46 20.99
CA GLY A 88 3.50 6.85 21.86
C GLY A 88 3.11 7.76 23.05
N ASN A 89 1.88 7.60 23.55
CA ASN A 89 1.42 8.28 24.74
C ASN A 89 1.85 7.52 26.00
N ASP A 90 2.50 8.21 26.92
CA ASP A 90 3.05 7.64 28.18
C ASP A 90 4.01 6.44 27.96
N THR A 91 4.76 6.40 26.85
CA THR A 91 5.77 5.40 26.53
C THR A 91 6.98 6.04 25.85
N VAL A 92 8.12 5.38 25.88
CA VAL A 92 9.34 5.79 25.16
C VAL A 92 9.36 5.34 23.70
N ASN A 93 8.42 4.51 23.31
CA ASN A 93 8.37 3.98 21.96
C ASN A 93 8.03 5.07 20.94
N THR A 94 8.81 5.12 19.87
CA THR A 94 8.61 6.04 18.75
C THR A 94 8.65 5.26 17.45
N ASN A 95 7.51 5.23 16.77
CA ASN A 95 7.38 4.64 15.45
C ASN A 95 7.75 5.66 14.35
N THR A 96 7.80 5.24 13.10
CA THR A 96 8.19 6.09 11.99
C THR A 96 7.09 6.10 10.92
N LEU A 97 6.68 7.30 10.50
CA LEU A 97 5.99 7.49 9.24
C LEU A 97 7.03 7.92 8.19
N ARG A 98 7.26 7.07 7.19
CA ARG A 98 8.19 7.33 6.10
C ARG A 98 7.45 7.86 4.88
N LEU A 99 7.83 9.07 4.49
CA LEU A 99 7.29 9.77 3.33
C LEU A 99 8.31 9.72 2.19
N TRP A 100 7.92 9.15 1.05
CA TRP A 100 8.80 9.01 -0.10
C TRP A 100 8.66 10.20 -1.05
N SER A 101 9.78 10.86 -1.34
CA SER A 101 9.90 11.93 -2.33
C SER A 101 10.60 11.43 -3.58
N ALA A 102 10.05 11.73 -4.76
CA ALA A 102 10.67 11.41 -6.04
C ALA A 102 11.74 12.45 -6.39
N GLU A 103 12.94 11.97 -6.68
CA GLU A 103 14.07 12.79 -7.11
C GLU A 103 14.67 12.22 -8.41
N PRO A 104 15.15 13.08 -9.34
CA PRO A 104 15.68 12.63 -10.60
C PRO A 104 16.95 11.78 -10.42
N SER A 105 17.18 10.86 -11.37
CA SER A 105 18.43 10.14 -11.46
C SER A 105 19.55 11.02 -12.03
N GLU A 106 20.78 10.77 -11.59
CA GLU A 106 21.99 11.38 -12.15
C GLU A 106 22.31 10.80 -13.55
N ASP A 107 21.86 9.55 -13.82
CA ASP A 107 22.03 8.84 -15.09
C ASP A 107 20.91 9.18 -16.08
N PHE A 108 20.68 10.46 -16.32
CA PHE A 108 19.67 10.92 -17.27
C PHE A 108 20.12 10.70 -18.72
N PRO A 109 19.30 10.06 -19.58
CA PRO A 109 19.64 9.86 -20.97
C PRO A 109 19.78 11.20 -21.71
N SER A 110 20.92 11.44 -22.34
CA SER A 110 21.27 12.69 -23.00
C SER A 110 20.38 13.10 -24.20
N ASN A 111 19.51 12.18 -24.65
CA ASN A 111 18.59 12.36 -25.77
C ASN A 111 17.14 12.69 -25.35
N HIS A 112 16.88 12.86 -24.04
CA HIS A 112 15.56 13.24 -23.52
C HIS A 112 15.50 14.73 -23.20
N ASP A 113 14.28 15.28 -23.27
CA ASP A 113 14.00 16.62 -22.80
C ASP A 113 14.12 16.66 -21.27
N PHE A 114 15.17 17.28 -20.77
CA PHE A 114 15.46 17.38 -19.34
C PHE A 114 14.31 18.05 -18.57
N GLN A 115 13.71 19.08 -19.15
CA GLN A 115 12.64 19.82 -18.48
C GLN A 115 11.41 18.93 -18.29
N ARG A 116 11.03 18.21 -19.33
CA ARG A 116 9.93 17.26 -19.29
C ARG A 116 10.20 16.15 -18.27
N TYR A 117 11.41 15.61 -18.24
CA TYR A 117 11.78 14.57 -17.25
C TYR A 117 11.63 15.07 -15.81
N ILE A 118 12.09 16.29 -15.48
CA ILE A 118 11.94 16.89 -14.17
C ILE A 118 10.46 17.08 -13.80
N GLU A 119 9.63 17.51 -14.75
CA GLU A 119 8.19 17.67 -14.56
C GLU A 119 7.52 16.30 -14.29
N ASP A 120 7.89 15.27 -15.05
CA ASP A 120 7.39 13.90 -14.86
C ASP A 120 7.77 13.34 -13.48
N VAL A 121 9.01 13.52 -13.03
CA VAL A 121 9.47 13.12 -11.71
C VAL A 121 8.70 13.84 -10.60
N ARG A 122 8.53 15.17 -10.72
CA ARG A 122 7.81 15.99 -9.74
C ARG A 122 6.33 15.59 -9.65
N SER A 123 5.71 15.25 -10.78
CA SER A 123 4.29 14.89 -10.83
C SER A 123 3.92 13.72 -9.91
N ILE A 124 4.86 12.79 -9.64
CA ILE A 124 4.65 11.65 -8.75
C ILE A 124 4.27 12.09 -7.34
N CYS A 125 4.89 13.17 -6.84
CA CYS A 125 4.68 13.66 -5.48
C CYS A 125 3.80 14.91 -5.41
N GLN A 126 3.27 15.39 -6.53
CA GLN A 126 2.57 16.68 -6.56
C GLN A 126 1.17 16.58 -5.92
N ASN A 127 0.32 15.73 -6.45
CA ASN A 127 -1.09 15.67 -6.05
C ASN A 127 -1.48 14.28 -5.57
N LEU A 128 -2.11 14.23 -4.39
CA LEU A 128 -2.88 13.06 -3.96
C LEU A 128 -4.12 12.94 -4.86
N TYR A 129 -4.38 11.73 -5.40
CA TYR A 129 -5.47 11.46 -6.34
C TYR A 129 -5.47 12.39 -7.55
N PRO A 130 -4.47 12.27 -8.46
CA PRO A 130 -4.51 13.00 -9.73
C PRO A 130 -5.77 12.64 -10.51
N ASP A 131 -6.19 13.55 -11.40
CA ASP A 131 -7.32 13.27 -12.29
C ASP A 131 -7.01 12.08 -13.21
N ASP A 132 -7.65 10.95 -12.94
CA ASP A 132 -7.52 9.69 -13.67
C ASP A 132 -8.59 9.47 -14.76
N SER A 133 -9.32 10.51 -15.11
CA SER A 133 -10.29 10.47 -16.23
C SER A 133 -9.60 10.31 -17.59
N THR A 134 -8.31 10.67 -17.67
CA THR A 134 -7.49 10.57 -18.87
C THR A 134 -6.49 9.40 -18.80
N PRO A 135 -6.03 8.87 -19.97
CA PRO A 135 -4.98 7.84 -19.99
C PRO A 135 -3.68 8.28 -19.31
N ALA A 136 -3.30 9.55 -19.43
CA ALA A 136 -2.11 10.10 -18.79
C ALA A 136 -2.27 10.17 -17.26
N GLY A 137 -3.43 10.58 -16.78
CA GLY A 137 -3.72 10.61 -15.36
C GLY A 137 -3.79 9.21 -14.74
N LYS A 138 -4.37 8.22 -15.45
CA LYS A 138 -4.32 6.81 -15.05
C LYS A 138 -2.88 6.30 -14.95
N MET A 139 -2.04 6.60 -15.95
CA MET A 139 -0.62 6.25 -15.93
C MET A 139 0.10 6.86 -14.73
N LEU A 140 -0.15 8.15 -14.44
CA LEU A 140 0.43 8.83 -13.28
C LEU A 140 -0.02 8.19 -11.96
N ARG A 141 -1.30 7.86 -11.83
CA ARG A 141 -1.82 7.20 -10.61
C ARG A 141 -1.16 5.83 -10.39
N LEU A 142 -1.04 5.01 -11.45
CA LEU A 142 -0.33 3.72 -11.36
C LEU A 142 1.16 3.92 -11.04
N LYS A 143 1.78 4.97 -11.61
CA LYS A 143 3.18 5.34 -11.34
C LYS A 143 3.37 5.70 -9.86
N GLN A 144 2.45 6.46 -9.26
CA GLN A 144 2.44 6.78 -7.83
C GLN A 144 2.36 5.52 -6.96
N GLU A 145 1.43 4.62 -7.27
CA GLU A 145 1.23 3.39 -6.50
C GLU A 145 2.46 2.49 -6.51
N TYR A 146 3.03 2.26 -7.67
CA TYR A 146 4.26 1.46 -7.75
C TYR A 146 5.45 2.17 -7.09
N PHE A 147 5.55 3.49 -7.20
CA PHE A 147 6.64 4.26 -6.63
C PHE A 147 6.80 4.01 -5.13
N PHE A 148 5.76 4.20 -4.33
CA PHE A 148 5.90 3.99 -2.89
C PHE A 148 5.92 2.52 -2.48
N CYS A 149 5.27 1.64 -3.26
CA CYS A 149 5.33 0.19 -3.05
C CYS A 149 6.76 -0.32 -3.18
N SER A 150 7.40 -0.06 -4.32
CA SER A 150 8.78 -0.48 -4.58
C SER A 150 9.75 0.14 -3.58
N ALA A 151 9.62 1.45 -3.30
CA ALA A 151 10.45 2.14 -2.33
C ALA A 151 10.33 1.55 -0.92
N GLY A 152 9.11 1.30 -0.47
CA GLY A 152 8.83 0.74 0.85
C GLY A 152 9.40 -0.67 1.00
N ILE A 153 9.11 -1.56 0.05
CA ILE A 153 9.57 -2.95 0.09
C ILE A 153 11.09 -3.04 0.05
N GLN A 154 11.77 -2.33 -0.86
CA GLN A 154 13.23 -2.29 -0.91
C GLN A 154 13.85 -1.85 0.43
N ALA A 155 13.26 -0.81 1.06
CA ALA A 155 13.76 -0.30 2.34
C ALA A 155 13.56 -1.29 3.48
N ILE A 156 12.44 -2.02 3.52
CA ILE A 156 12.15 -3.04 4.55
C ILE A 156 13.08 -4.23 4.37
N ILE A 157 13.27 -4.74 3.14
CA ILE A 157 14.24 -5.81 2.85
C ILE A 157 15.66 -5.40 3.30
N LYS A 158 16.07 -4.19 2.91
CA LYS A 158 17.39 -3.66 3.29
C LYS A 158 17.56 -3.52 4.80
N ALA A 159 16.49 -3.19 5.52
CA ALA A 159 16.53 -3.14 6.98
C ALA A 159 16.60 -4.54 7.60
N HIS A 160 15.86 -5.51 7.06
CA HIS A 160 15.89 -6.90 7.49
C HIS A 160 17.31 -7.49 7.36
N LEU A 161 17.93 -7.36 6.19
CA LEU A 161 19.24 -7.92 5.89
C LEU A 161 20.41 -7.30 6.69
N ARG A 162 20.18 -6.22 7.46
CA ARG A 162 21.18 -5.74 8.44
C ARG A 162 21.24 -6.61 9.68
N ASN A 163 20.17 -7.31 9.99
CA ASN A 163 20.02 -8.09 11.22
C ASN A 163 19.96 -9.60 10.98
N TYR A 164 19.64 -10.02 9.75
CA TYR A 164 19.44 -11.41 9.37
C TYR A 164 20.20 -11.73 8.09
N PRO A 165 20.77 -12.94 7.96
CA PRO A 165 21.64 -13.29 6.83
C PRO A 165 20.89 -13.57 5.52
N SER A 166 19.58 -13.86 5.59
CA SER A 166 18.71 -14.18 4.45
C SER A 166 17.31 -13.65 4.66
N LEU A 167 16.44 -13.85 3.66
CA LEU A 167 15.01 -13.47 3.73
C LEU A 167 14.10 -14.65 4.11
N ASP A 168 14.65 -15.82 4.45
CA ASP A 168 13.88 -17.04 4.76
C ASP A 168 12.86 -16.83 5.90
N ASN A 169 13.28 -16.10 6.93
CA ASN A 169 12.44 -15.78 8.09
C ASN A 169 11.78 -14.38 8.01
N PHE A 170 11.71 -13.79 6.80
CA PHE A 170 11.17 -12.44 6.64
C PHE A 170 9.74 -12.32 7.17
N HIS A 171 8.88 -13.25 6.84
CA HIS A 171 7.48 -13.32 7.28
C HIS A 171 7.30 -13.48 8.79
N GLU A 172 8.30 -14.04 9.50
CA GLU A 172 8.29 -14.13 10.98
C GLU A 172 8.59 -12.78 11.66
N LYS A 173 9.27 -11.88 10.95
CA LYS A 173 9.76 -10.59 11.49
C LYS A 173 8.96 -9.40 10.99
N HIS A 174 8.27 -9.55 9.87
CA HIS A 174 7.55 -8.47 9.22
C HIS A 174 6.14 -8.90 8.79
N VAL A 175 5.17 -8.09 9.16
CA VAL A 175 3.81 -8.12 8.59
C VAL A 175 3.57 -6.79 7.89
N ILE A 176 3.14 -6.84 6.64
CA ILE A 176 2.87 -5.65 5.83
C ILE A 176 1.37 -5.58 5.59
N GLN A 177 0.73 -4.58 6.20
CA GLN A 177 -0.69 -4.31 6.03
C GLN A 177 -0.91 -3.44 4.79
N LEU A 178 -1.63 -3.96 3.81
CA LEU A 178 -2.05 -3.25 2.62
C LEU A 178 -3.35 -2.49 2.93
N ASN A 179 -3.28 -1.17 2.90
CA ASN A 179 -4.41 -0.29 3.17
C ASN A 179 -5.15 -0.01 1.86
N ASP A 180 -6.24 -0.74 1.62
CA ASP A 180 -6.93 -0.84 0.33
C ASP A 180 -6.07 -1.47 -0.79
N THR A 181 -6.45 -1.29 -2.05
CA THR A 181 -5.74 -1.85 -3.21
C THR A 181 -4.57 -0.99 -3.68
N HIS A 182 -4.48 0.25 -3.22
CA HIS A 182 -3.43 1.19 -3.64
C HIS A 182 -2.01 0.63 -3.46
N PRO A 183 -1.65 -0.10 -2.38
CA PRO A 183 -0.33 -0.71 -2.20
C PRO A 183 -0.24 -2.17 -2.66
N VAL A 184 -1.19 -2.71 -3.39
CA VAL A 184 -1.20 -4.14 -3.76
C VAL A 184 -0.01 -4.52 -4.65
N LEU A 185 0.55 -3.58 -5.40
CA LEU A 185 1.78 -3.79 -6.17
C LEU A 185 3.00 -4.17 -5.30
N CYS A 186 2.91 -4.02 -3.97
CA CYS A 186 3.90 -4.57 -3.05
C CYS A 186 4.05 -6.09 -3.20
N ILE A 187 2.98 -6.82 -3.49
CA ILE A 187 3.01 -8.29 -3.66
C ILE A 187 3.89 -8.70 -4.85
N PRO A 188 3.59 -8.30 -6.10
CA PRO A 188 4.42 -8.68 -7.23
C PRO A 188 5.81 -8.05 -7.19
N GLU A 189 5.97 -6.86 -6.60
CA GLU A 189 7.29 -6.24 -6.41
C GLU A 189 8.15 -7.03 -5.41
N PHE A 190 7.57 -7.51 -4.32
CA PHE A 190 8.28 -8.34 -3.36
C PHE A 190 8.71 -9.67 -3.99
N MET A 191 7.83 -10.31 -4.78
CA MET A 191 8.17 -11.49 -5.56
C MET A 191 9.32 -11.20 -6.54
N ARG A 192 9.28 -10.08 -7.26
CA ARG A 192 10.36 -9.68 -8.18
C ARG A 192 11.70 -9.54 -7.45
N LEU A 193 11.70 -8.88 -6.31
CA LEU A 193 12.92 -8.68 -5.51
C LEU A 193 13.47 -10.01 -5.00
N LEU A 194 12.62 -10.89 -4.48
CA LEU A 194 13.04 -12.22 -4.02
C LEU A 194 13.65 -13.05 -5.16
N ILE A 195 13.00 -13.08 -6.31
CA ILE A 195 13.42 -13.92 -7.45
C ILE A 195 14.61 -13.30 -8.20
N ASP A 196 14.47 -12.06 -8.66
CA ASP A 196 15.42 -11.44 -9.58
C ASP A 196 16.66 -10.88 -8.88
N GLU A 197 16.56 -10.45 -7.61
CA GLU A 197 17.65 -9.81 -6.88
C GLU A 197 18.25 -10.70 -5.77
N HIS A 198 17.43 -11.59 -5.19
CA HIS A 198 17.87 -12.47 -4.10
C HIS A 198 17.91 -13.96 -4.50
N ASN A 199 17.60 -14.30 -5.77
CA ASN A 199 17.72 -15.64 -6.36
C ASN A 199 16.88 -16.72 -5.65
N TYR A 200 15.72 -16.36 -5.09
CA TYR A 200 14.77 -17.34 -4.55
C TYR A 200 14.05 -18.06 -5.68
N GLU A 201 13.82 -19.36 -5.49
CA GLU A 201 12.90 -20.09 -6.35
C GLU A 201 11.46 -19.58 -6.16
N TRP A 202 10.63 -19.73 -7.19
CA TRP A 202 9.27 -19.19 -7.19
C TRP A 202 8.47 -19.62 -5.97
N GLN A 203 8.51 -20.91 -5.61
CA GLN A 203 7.67 -21.44 -4.55
C GLN A 203 8.10 -20.88 -3.17
N ASP A 204 9.39 -20.85 -2.91
CA ASP A 204 9.92 -20.31 -1.65
C ASP A 204 9.60 -18.82 -1.52
N ALA A 205 9.75 -18.05 -2.62
CA ALA A 205 9.38 -16.63 -2.66
C ALA A 205 7.87 -16.44 -2.40
N TRP A 206 7.01 -17.28 -3.01
CA TRP A 206 5.57 -17.20 -2.84
C TRP A 206 5.13 -17.54 -1.41
N ASP A 207 5.75 -18.53 -0.80
CA ASP A 207 5.47 -18.95 0.57
C ASP A 207 5.84 -17.87 1.58
N ILE A 208 6.98 -17.19 1.39
CA ILE A 208 7.36 -16.01 2.18
C ILE A 208 6.38 -14.86 1.93
N CYS A 209 6.05 -14.58 0.67
CA CYS A 209 5.17 -13.48 0.26
C CYS A 209 3.78 -13.62 0.88
N THR A 210 3.14 -14.76 0.72
CA THR A 210 1.77 -15.00 1.19
C THR A 210 1.63 -15.04 2.70
N GLN A 211 2.72 -15.19 3.45
CA GLN A 211 2.75 -15.10 4.90
C GLN A 211 3.13 -13.69 5.41
N THR A 212 3.55 -12.79 4.52
CA THR A 212 3.99 -11.43 4.87
C THR A 212 2.86 -10.41 4.76
N PHE A 213 1.98 -10.53 3.76
CA PHE A 213 0.98 -9.50 3.46
C PHE A 213 -0.38 -9.81 4.06
N ALA A 214 -1.03 -8.74 4.56
CA ALA A 214 -2.44 -8.73 4.93
C ALA A 214 -3.14 -7.56 4.21
N TYR A 215 -4.40 -7.74 3.81
CA TYR A 215 -5.15 -6.78 3.01
C TYR A 215 -6.39 -6.29 3.75
N THR A 216 -6.56 -4.98 3.84
CA THR A 216 -7.78 -4.33 4.33
C THR A 216 -8.58 -3.81 3.14
N ASN A 217 -9.82 -4.28 2.99
CA ASN A 217 -10.78 -3.75 2.03
C ASN A 217 -11.63 -2.65 2.67
N HIS A 218 -11.84 -1.52 1.98
CA HIS A 218 -12.62 -0.39 2.45
C HIS A 218 -13.92 -0.15 1.69
N THR A 219 -14.14 -0.84 0.55
CA THR A 219 -15.31 -0.63 -0.28
C THR A 219 -16.16 -1.90 -0.46
N ILE A 220 -17.47 -1.71 -0.66
CA ILE A 220 -18.42 -2.78 -1.01
C ILE A 220 -18.99 -2.62 -2.42
N LEU A 221 -18.68 -1.52 -3.11
CA LEU A 221 -19.18 -1.29 -4.47
C LEU A 221 -18.24 -1.96 -5.46
N ALA A 222 -18.74 -2.94 -6.22
CA ALA A 222 -17.93 -3.69 -7.19
C ALA A 222 -17.29 -2.78 -8.24
N GLU A 223 -18.01 -1.74 -8.68
CA GLU A 223 -17.50 -0.73 -9.63
C GLU A 223 -16.42 0.18 -9.07
N ALA A 224 -16.29 0.26 -7.76
CA ALA A 224 -15.24 1.03 -7.08
C ALA A 224 -14.00 0.20 -6.74
N LEU A 225 -14.01 -1.11 -7.02
CA LEU A 225 -12.82 -1.96 -6.88
C LEU A 225 -11.82 -1.62 -8.00
N GLU A 226 -10.60 -1.30 -7.60
CA GLU A 226 -9.56 -0.84 -8.50
C GLU A 226 -9.19 -1.87 -9.57
N THR A 227 -9.09 -1.40 -10.79
CA THR A 227 -8.66 -2.19 -11.94
C THR A 227 -7.72 -1.41 -12.84
N TRP A 228 -6.80 -2.11 -13.51
CA TRP A 228 -5.87 -1.50 -14.45
C TRP A 228 -5.91 -2.20 -15.80
N PRO A 229 -5.90 -1.44 -16.93
CA PRO A 229 -5.71 -2.05 -18.25
C PRO A 229 -4.36 -2.79 -18.32
N ILE A 230 -4.36 -3.99 -18.87
CA ILE A 230 -3.14 -4.81 -19.01
C ILE A 230 -2.06 -4.07 -19.80
N ASN A 231 -2.42 -3.39 -20.89
CA ASN A 231 -1.47 -2.64 -21.69
C ASN A 231 -0.79 -1.50 -20.92
N THR A 232 -1.52 -0.83 -20.02
CA THR A 232 -0.95 0.21 -19.15
C THR A 232 0.06 -0.39 -18.19
N MET A 233 -0.32 -1.50 -17.56
CA MET A 233 0.56 -2.23 -16.62
C MET A 233 1.83 -2.75 -17.32
N GLN A 234 1.68 -3.37 -18.49
CA GLN A 234 2.79 -3.90 -19.29
C GLN A 234 3.75 -2.79 -19.75
N THR A 235 3.20 -1.66 -20.15
CA THR A 235 4.01 -0.53 -20.64
C THR A 235 4.80 0.10 -19.50
N LEU A 236 4.16 0.36 -18.36
CA LEU A 236 4.79 1.04 -17.23
C LEU A 236 5.71 0.11 -16.43
N LEU A 237 5.28 -1.15 -16.21
CA LEU A 237 5.87 -2.09 -15.25
C LEU A 237 6.05 -3.48 -15.89
N PRO A 238 6.84 -3.62 -16.96
CA PRO A 238 6.87 -4.86 -17.76
C PRO A 238 7.27 -6.09 -16.94
N ARG A 239 8.24 -5.97 -16.02
CA ARG A 239 8.65 -7.12 -15.21
C ARG A 239 7.64 -7.47 -14.11
N VAL A 240 7.08 -6.47 -13.46
CA VAL A 240 6.03 -6.66 -12.45
C VAL A 240 4.79 -7.32 -13.07
N TYR A 241 4.43 -6.92 -14.29
CA TYR A 241 3.33 -7.54 -15.03
C TYR A 241 3.58 -9.03 -15.30
N GLN A 242 4.79 -9.43 -15.72
CA GLN A 242 5.15 -10.86 -15.90
C GLN A 242 4.99 -11.67 -14.60
N ILE A 243 5.33 -11.06 -13.46
CA ILE A 243 5.09 -11.68 -12.14
C ILE A 243 3.58 -11.83 -11.88
N ILE A 244 2.78 -10.80 -12.18
CA ILE A 244 1.31 -10.88 -12.05
C ILE A 244 0.72 -11.98 -12.96
N GLU A 245 1.21 -12.13 -14.19
CA GLU A 245 0.77 -13.21 -15.09
C GLU A 245 1.05 -14.59 -14.50
N GLU A 246 2.23 -14.79 -13.92
CA GLU A 246 2.57 -16.08 -13.30
C GLU A 246 1.76 -16.33 -12.02
N ILE A 247 1.54 -15.29 -11.19
CA ILE A 247 0.62 -15.39 -10.05
C ILE A 247 -0.78 -15.79 -10.52
N HIS A 248 -1.29 -15.12 -11.56
CA HIS A 248 -2.60 -15.44 -12.15
C HIS A 248 -2.67 -16.89 -12.63
N ARG A 249 -1.68 -17.35 -13.39
CA ARG A 249 -1.63 -18.73 -13.92
C ARG A 249 -1.71 -19.77 -12.80
N ARG A 250 -0.94 -19.56 -11.73
CA ARG A 250 -0.93 -20.46 -10.56
C ARG A 250 -2.23 -20.37 -9.76
N PHE A 251 -2.76 -19.17 -9.58
CA PHE A 251 -4.04 -18.94 -8.92
C PHE A 251 -5.20 -19.65 -9.64
N VAL A 252 -5.24 -19.61 -10.97
CA VAL A 252 -6.25 -20.34 -11.78
C VAL A 252 -6.16 -21.84 -11.55
N GLY A 253 -4.94 -22.41 -11.47
CA GLY A 253 -4.73 -23.81 -11.12
C GLY A 253 -5.31 -24.16 -9.74
N PHE A 254 -4.94 -23.38 -8.73
CA PHE A 254 -5.46 -23.51 -7.36
C PHE A 254 -7.00 -23.40 -7.30
N ALA A 255 -7.57 -22.38 -7.96
CA ALA A 255 -9.02 -22.18 -7.95
C ALA A 255 -9.78 -23.34 -8.58
N LYS A 256 -9.25 -23.93 -9.66
CA LYS A 256 -9.82 -25.14 -10.29
C LYS A 256 -9.81 -26.33 -9.35
N GLU A 257 -8.71 -26.57 -8.66
CA GLU A 257 -8.59 -27.70 -7.73
C GLU A 257 -9.56 -27.54 -6.55
N VAL A 258 -9.58 -26.38 -5.89
CA VAL A 258 -10.40 -26.12 -4.70
C VAL A 258 -11.89 -26.09 -5.04
N SER A 259 -12.27 -25.60 -6.22
CA SER A 259 -13.68 -25.49 -6.65
C SER A 259 -14.22 -26.78 -7.29
N ASN A 260 -13.46 -27.88 -7.31
CA ASN A 260 -13.81 -29.09 -8.09
C ASN A 260 -14.10 -28.79 -9.58
N HIS A 261 -13.28 -27.94 -10.18
CA HIS A 261 -13.37 -27.51 -11.58
C HIS A 261 -14.62 -26.70 -11.95
N ASP A 262 -15.23 -25.96 -10.98
CA ASP A 262 -16.28 -25.01 -11.30
C ASP A 262 -15.71 -23.83 -12.12
N GLN A 263 -15.89 -23.91 -13.43
CA GLN A 263 -15.37 -22.90 -14.37
C GLN A 263 -15.97 -21.52 -14.13
N ASN A 264 -17.24 -21.44 -13.71
CA ASN A 264 -17.88 -20.15 -13.43
C ASN A 264 -17.24 -19.45 -12.22
N LEU A 265 -16.92 -20.19 -11.17
CA LEU A 265 -16.23 -19.64 -10.00
C LEU A 265 -14.80 -19.19 -10.38
N VAL A 266 -14.08 -20.01 -11.15
CA VAL A 266 -12.75 -19.66 -11.65
C VAL A 266 -12.80 -18.36 -12.47
N ASP A 267 -13.74 -18.24 -13.42
CA ASP A 267 -13.88 -17.05 -14.28
C ASP A 267 -14.19 -15.78 -13.47
N ARG A 268 -14.99 -15.87 -12.41
CA ARG A 268 -15.31 -14.72 -11.54
C ARG A 268 -14.16 -14.32 -10.64
N THR A 269 -13.22 -15.22 -10.36
CA THR A 269 -12.10 -14.95 -9.42
C THR A 269 -10.77 -14.68 -10.12
N MET A 270 -10.65 -14.86 -11.43
CA MET A 270 -9.42 -14.59 -12.20
C MET A 270 -8.84 -13.19 -11.91
N ILE A 271 -7.54 -13.12 -11.65
CA ILE A 271 -6.80 -11.86 -11.46
C ILE A 271 -6.71 -11.07 -12.76
N LEU A 272 -6.46 -11.76 -13.88
CA LEU A 272 -6.44 -11.18 -15.23
C LEU A 272 -7.66 -11.67 -16.01
N ARG A 273 -8.46 -10.73 -16.51
CA ARG A 273 -9.63 -11.04 -17.31
C ARG A 273 -9.98 -9.88 -18.24
N ASP A 274 -10.39 -10.16 -19.46
CA ASP A 274 -10.92 -9.19 -20.44
C ASP A 274 -10.01 -7.96 -20.61
N GLY A 275 -8.68 -8.18 -20.71
CA GLY A 275 -7.71 -7.09 -20.88
C GLY A 275 -7.45 -6.25 -19.61
N THR A 276 -7.89 -6.74 -18.45
CA THR A 276 -7.88 -5.99 -17.18
C THR A 276 -7.21 -6.77 -16.05
N VAL A 277 -6.45 -6.07 -15.21
CA VAL A 277 -5.89 -6.53 -13.94
C VAL A 277 -6.83 -6.12 -12.81
N TYR A 278 -7.31 -7.07 -12.01
CA TYR A 278 -8.19 -6.84 -10.86
C TYR A 278 -7.38 -6.83 -9.57
N MET A 279 -7.15 -5.65 -8.99
CA MET A 279 -6.23 -5.47 -7.88
C MET A 279 -6.70 -6.14 -6.59
N ALA A 280 -7.98 -6.07 -6.24
CA ALA A 280 -8.51 -6.76 -5.06
C ALA A 280 -8.33 -8.29 -5.14
N ARG A 281 -8.46 -8.88 -6.33
CA ARG A 281 -8.25 -10.31 -6.56
C ARG A 281 -6.79 -10.71 -6.34
N LEU A 282 -5.86 -9.88 -6.83
CA LEU A 282 -4.43 -10.04 -6.58
C LEU A 282 -4.10 -9.92 -5.10
N ALA A 283 -4.67 -8.92 -4.41
CA ALA A 283 -4.50 -8.72 -2.98
C ALA A 283 -4.95 -9.93 -2.15
N ILE A 284 -6.12 -10.48 -2.47
CA ILE A 284 -6.67 -11.66 -1.76
C ILE A 284 -5.79 -12.89 -2.00
N ALA A 285 -5.33 -13.11 -3.24
CA ALA A 285 -4.47 -14.24 -3.57
C ALA A 285 -3.14 -14.18 -2.78
N GLY A 286 -2.50 -13.00 -2.73
CA GLY A 286 -1.17 -12.80 -2.14
C GLY A 286 -1.14 -12.50 -0.64
N SER A 287 -2.28 -12.48 0.06
CA SER A 287 -2.34 -12.13 1.48
C SER A 287 -2.76 -13.33 2.34
N PHE A 288 -2.24 -13.42 3.57
CA PHE A 288 -2.71 -14.45 4.52
C PHE A 288 -4.03 -14.08 5.21
N SER A 289 -4.36 -12.79 5.26
CA SER A 289 -5.55 -12.27 5.94
C SER A 289 -6.18 -11.14 5.13
N VAL A 290 -7.51 -11.15 5.06
CA VAL A 290 -8.32 -10.09 4.43
C VAL A 290 -9.34 -9.62 5.44
N ASN A 291 -9.37 -8.33 5.75
CA ASN A 291 -10.36 -7.81 6.67
C ASN A 291 -11.24 -6.73 6.05
N GLY A 292 -12.50 -6.74 6.48
CA GLY A 292 -13.38 -5.57 6.37
C GLY A 292 -13.18 -4.65 7.58
N VAL A 293 -13.83 -3.48 7.57
CA VAL A 293 -13.60 -2.39 8.53
C VAL A 293 -14.77 -2.16 9.50
N ALA A 294 -15.79 -2.98 9.42
CA ALA A 294 -16.92 -3.09 10.34
C ALA A 294 -17.57 -4.47 10.21
N ARG A 295 -18.32 -4.94 11.23
CA ARG A 295 -18.98 -6.25 11.19
C ARG A 295 -19.86 -6.38 9.95
N LEU A 296 -20.81 -5.48 9.78
CA LEU A 296 -21.73 -5.47 8.63
C LEU A 296 -20.98 -5.43 7.30
N HIS A 297 -19.92 -4.61 7.19
CA HIS A 297 -19.09 -4.54 6.00
C HIS A 297 -18.45 -5.90 5.68
N THR A 298 -17.87 -6.53 6.69
CA THR A 298 -17.23 -7.84 6.55
C THR A 298 -18.21 -8.95 6.16
N ASP A 299 -19.40 -8.94 6.74
CA ASP A 299 -20.45 -9.90 6.40
C ASP A 299 -20.91 -9.73 4.94
N ILE A 300 -21.09 -8.49 4.47
CA ILE A 300 -21.39 -8.19 3.06
C ILE A 300 -20.26 -8.69 2.13
N LEU A 301 -18.99 -8.47 2.48
CA LEU A 301 -17.87 -8.99 1.69
C LEU A 301 -17.91 -10.51 1.57
N LYS A 302 -18.12 -11.23 2.67
CA LYS A 302 -18.14 -12.70 2.72
C LYS A 302 -19.34 -13.33 2.02
N GLU A 303 -20.49 -12.70 2.13
CA GLU A 303 -21.76 -13.26 1.67
C GLU A 303 -22.10 -12.83 0.22
N ARG A 304 -21.56 -11.70 -0.26
CA ARG A 304 -21.92 -11.09 -1.53
C ARG A 304 -20.71 -10.74 -2.38
N GLU A 305 -20.03 -9.62 -2.09
CA GLU A 305 -19.07 -9.00 -3.01
C GLU A 305 -17.82 -9.85 -3.29
N LEU A 306 -17.32 -10.55 -2.29
CA LEU A 306 -16.15 -11.43 -2.36
C LEU A 306 -16.50 -12.87 -1.97
N HIS A 307 -17.77 -13.27 -2.14
CA HIS A 307 -18.27 -14.59 -1.76
C HIS A 307 -17.44 -15.72 -2.37
N ASP A 308 -17.16 -15.68 -3.66
CA ASP A 308 -16.38 -16.71 -4.35
C ASP A 308 -14.97 -16.87 -3.75
N PHE A 309 -14.36 -15.75 -3.32
CA PHE A 309 -13.08 -15.81 -2.60
C PHE A 309 -13.22 -16.36 -1.19
N ASN A 310 -14.34 -16.11 -0.52
CA ASN A 310 -14.61 -16.72 0.78
C ASN A 310 -14.82 -18.24 0.67
N VAL A 311 -15.34 -18.71 -0.46
CA VAL A 311 -15.43 -20.16 -0.77
C VAL A 311 -14.03 -20.74 -1.00
N LEU A 312 -13.17 -20.07 -1.80
CA LEU A 312 -11.80 -20.52 -2.05
C LEU A 312 -10.90 -20.46 -0.80
N TYR A 313 -11.15 -19.50 0.10
CA TYR A 313 -10.34 -19.22 1.29
C TYR A 313 -11.20 -19.01 2.53
N PRO A 314 -11.88 -20.02 3.06
CA PRO A 314 -12.91 -19.88 4.10
C PRO A 314 -12.42 -19.27 5.42
N ASN A 315 -11.11 -19.34 5.69
CA ASN A 315 -10.50 -18.84 6.92
C ASN A 315 -9.76 -17.51 6.76
N LYS A 316 -9.73 -16.93 5.55
CA LYS A 316 -8.93 -15.73 5.26
C LYS A 316 -9.64 -14.44 5.68
N PHE A 317 -10.98 -14.41 5.61
CA PHE A 317 -11.79 -13.22 5.86
C PHE A 317 -12.14 -13.02 7.33
N ASN A 318 -11.89 -11.82 7.84
CA ASN A 318 -12.16 -11.44 9.22
C ASN A 318 -12.57 -9.97 9.35
N ASN A 319 -13.12 -9.58 10.52
CA ASN A 319 -13.48 -8.19 10.80
C ASN A 319 -12.44 -7.52 11.69
N LYS A 320 -12.06 -6.30 11.30
CA LYS A 320 -11.32 -5.35 12.15
C LYS A 320 -12.06 -4.02 12.11
N THR A 321 -12.94 -3.79 13.07
CA THR A 321 -13.69 -2.53 13.18
C THR A 321 -12.73 -1.35 13.34
N ASN A 322 -12.95 -0.29 12.57
CA ASN A 322 -12.16 0.93 12.68
C ASN A 322 -12.18 1.48 14.10
N GLY A 323 -11.01 1.89 14.59
CA GLY A 323 -10.88 2.59 15.85
C GLY A 323 -11.08 4.09 15.72
N VAL A 324 -11.39 4.73 16.84
CA VAL A 324 -11.49 6.19 16.97
C VAL A 324 -10.62 6.65 18.12
N THR A 325 -9.81 7.69 17.92
CA THR A 325 -9.13 8.33 19.02
C THR A 325 -10.11 9.19 19.83
N HIS A 326 -10.52 8.69 20.99
CA HIS A 326 -11.46 9.36 21.89
C HIS A 326 -10.91 10.67 22.46
N ARG A 327 -9.59 10.85 22.55
CA ARG A 327 -8.97 12.11 22.99
C ARG A 327 -9.33 13.26 22.06
N ARG A 328 -9.20 13.09 20.74
CA ARG A 328 -9.57 14.13 19.77
C ARG A 328 -11.08 14.20 19.57
N TRP A 329 -11.72 13.06 19.25
CA TRP A 329 -13.08 13.03 18.73
C TRP A 329 -14.17 13.00 19.79
N LEU A 330 -13.80 12.91 21.07
CA LEU A 330 -14.70 13.04 22.20
C LEU A 330 -14.21 14.13 23.18
N ALA A 331 -13.06 13.91 23.83
CA ALA A 331 -12.59 14.81 24.88
C ALA A 331 -12.34 16.25 24.40
N TYR A 332 -11.77 16.42 23.21
CA TYR A 332 -11.44 17.73 22.64
C TYR A 332 -12.59 18.35 21.85
N CYS A 333 -13.24 17.55 20.96
CA CYS A 333 -14.26 18.09 20.04
C CYS A 333 -15.63 18.33 20.70
N ASN A 334 -15.91 17.66 21.84
CA ASN A 334 -17.18 17.82 22.56
C ASN A 334 -16.94 18.05 24.05
N PRO A 335 -16.53 19.29 24.45
CA PRO A 335 -16.21 19.59 25.82
C PRO A 335 -17.40 19.44 26.77
N GLN A 336 -18.62 19.71 26.31
CA GLN A 336 -19.83 19.59 27.17
C GLN A 336 -20.10 18.13 27.53
N LEU A 337 -20.03 17.21 26.53
CA LEU A 337 -20.18 15.78 26.80
C LEU A 337 -19.01 15.27 27.64
N SER A 338 -17.80 15.74 27.36
CA SER A 338 -16.61 15.38 28.12
C SER A 338 -16.73 15.78 29.63
N GLU A 339 -17.31 16.95 29.92
CA GLU A 339 -17.57 17.41 31.27
C GLU A 339 -18.61 16.55 31.98
N LEU A 340 -19.72 16.23 31.31
CA LEU A 340 -20.73 15.32 31.85
C LEU A 340 -20.16 13.93 32.17
N ILE A 341 -19.32 13.39 31.31
CA ILE A 341 -18.62 12.13 31.57
C ILE A 341 -17.68 12.26 32.79
N ASN A 342 -16.92 13.35 32.84
CA ASN A 342 -16.01 13.60 33.96
C ASN A 342 -16.73 13.69 35.31
N GLU A 343 -17.92 14.32 35.35
CA GLU A 343 -18.75 14.41 36.54
C GLU A 343 -19.31 13.04 36.95
N THR A 344 -19.62 12.17 35.97
CA THR A 344 -20.26 10.88 36.18
C THR A 344 -19.28 9.79 36.64
N ILE A 345 -18.14 9.65 35.92
CA ILE A 345 -17.18 8.54 36.12
C ILE A 345 -15.73 9.01 36.40
N GLY A 346 -15.51 10.33 36.55
CA GLY A 346 -14.17 10.92 36.71
C GLY A 346 -13.40 11.01 35.39
N LYS A 347 -12.18 11.60 35.44
CA LYS A 347 -11.35 11.88 34.24
C LYS A 347 -10.49 10.71 33.79
N GLY A 348 -10.56 9.57 34.45
CA GLY A 348 -9.69 8.42 34.17
C GLY A 348 -9.86 7.82 32.77
N TRP A 349 -11.05 7.94 32.19
CA TRP A 349 -11.39 7.43 30.85
C TRP A 349 -10.54 8.06 29.74
N ILE A 350 -10.00 9.27 29.92
CA ILE A 350 -9.14 9.93 28.94
C ILE A 350 -7.86 9.11 28.70
N LYS A 351 -7.30 8.54 29.77
CA LYS A 351 -6.14 7.63 29.69
C LYS A 351 -6.51 6.16 29.49
N LYS A 352 -7.64 5.74 30.03
CA LYS A 352 -8.13 4.35 30.01
C LYS A 352 -9.54 4.31 29.43
N PRO A 353 -9.69 4.29 28.10
CA PRO A 353 -11.00 4.41 27.44
C PRO A 353 -12.00 3.32 27.83
N ALA A 354 -11.55 2.14 28.27
CA ALA A 354 -12.42 1.09 28.78
C ALA A 354 -13.27 1.54 29.99
N GLN A 355 -12.88 2.60 30.71
CA GLN A 355 -13.70 3.16 31.78
C GLN A 355 -15.02 3.77 31.30
N LEU A 356 -15.15 4.06 29.98
CA LEU A 356 -16.43 4.49 29.38
C LEU A 356 -17.53 3.43 29.49
N GLU A 357 -17.18 2.16 29.71
CA GLU A 357 -18.15 1.10 29.99
C GLU A 357 -18.90 1.29 31.33
N ASN A 358 -18.43 2.19 32.19
CA ASN A 358 -19.08 2.51 33.46
C ASN A 358 -20.16 3.62 33.32
N LEU A 359 -20.42 4.13 32.11
CA LEU A 359 -21.53 5.04 31.82
C LEU A 359 -22.85 4.27 31.71
#